data_cc77bd91447cd01e239c20dd94d30693
#
_entry.id   cc77bd91447cd01e239c20dd94d30693
#
_cell.length_a   1.000
_cell.length_b   1.000
_cell.length_c   1.000
_cell.angle_alpha   90.00
_cell.angle_beta   90.00
_cell.angle_gamma   90.00
#
_symmetry.space_group_name_H-M   'P 1'
#
loop_
_entity.id
_entity.type
_entity.pdbx_description
1 polymer ?
#
loop_
_entity_poly.entity_id
_entity_poly.type
_entity_poly.pdbx_seq_one_letter_code
_entity_poly.pdbx_strand_id
1 'polypeptide(L)'
;MHPAPPFAIISLNNLRLLLSQPGSGGGGHASTDGLLPQPGGWNRIHLPVDDLEKVVADLKKKGASFKTDIIEGVGGDQALLQDPSGNLIELFESTM
;
A
#
# COMPACT_ATOMS: atom_id res chain seq x y z
N MET A 1 -5.86 22.09 -12.93
CA MET A 1 -5.43 20.82 -12.32
C MET A 1 -3.92 20.84 -12.12
N HIS A 2 -3.49 20.55 -10.92
CA HIS A 2 -2.06 20.47 -10.65
C HIS A 2 -1.62 19.03 -10.89
N PRO A 3 -0.49 18.80 -11.58
CA PRO A 3 0.06 17.47 -11.70
C PRO A 3 0.47 16.95 -10.31
N ALA A 4 0.39 15.64 -10.13
CA ALA A 4 0.88 15.03 -8.91
C ALA A 4 2.38 15.29 -8.75
N PRO A 5 2.86 15.59 -7.55
CA PRO A 5 4.28 15.76 -7.36
C PRO A 5 5.02 14.43 -7.62
N PRO A 6 6.28 14.48 -8.12
CA PRO A 6 7.04 13.25 -8.36
C PRO A 6 7.48 12.55 -7.08
N PHE A 7 7.31 13.20 -5.94
CA PHE A 7 7.72 12.67 -4.65
C PHE A 7 6.78 13.19 -3.56
N ALA A 8 6.40 12.30 -2.65
CA ALA A 8 5.56 12.66 -1.52
C ALA A 8 5.96 11.85 -0.29
N ILE A 9 5.67 12.38 0.88
CA ILE A 9 5.86 11.69 2.14
C ILE A 9 4.52 11.63 2.86
N ILE A 10 4.12 10.43 3.26
CA ILE A 10 2.94 10.21 4.11
C ILE A 10 3.47 9.80 5.47
N SER A 11 2.94 10.42 6.52
CA SER A 11 3.40 10.15 7.88
C SER A 11 2.23 9.77 8.77
N LEU A 12 2.47 8.80 9.64
CA LEU A 12 1.56 8.41 10.71
C LEU A 12 2.40 8.02 11.92
N ASN A 13 2.31 8.81 12.98
CA ASN A 13 3.18 8.65 14.15
C ASN A 13 4.66 8.68 13.73
N ASN A 14 5.44 7.65 14.02
CA ASN A 14 6.84 7.57 13.61
C ASN A 14 7.04 6.81 12.30
N LEU A 15 5.96 6.40 11.64
CA LEU A 15 6.03 5.78 10.32
C LEU A 15 6.05 6.86 9.24
N ARG A 16 6.95 6.71 8.28
CA ARG A 16 6.99 7.56 7.09
C ARG A 16 7.02 6.67 5.86
N LEU A 17 6.11 6.94 4.94
CA LEU A 17 6.12 6.31 3.63
C LEU A 17 6.56 7.33 2.60
N LEU A 18 7.66 7.04 1.91
CA LEU A 18 8.19 7.88 0.86
C LEU A 18 7.70 7.33 -0.47
N LEU A 19 6.94 8.17 -1.18
CA LEU A 19 6.32 7.80 -2.45
C LEU A 19 7.07 8.53 -3.57
N SER A 20 7.62 7.78 -4.50
CA SER A 20 8.42 8.33 -5.59
C SER A 20 7.88 7.87 -6.93
N GLN A 21 7.85 8.79 -7.90
CA GLN A 21 7.58 8.42 -9.28
C GLN A 21 8.84 7.77 -9.87
N PRO A 22 8.72 6.65 -10.61
CA PRO A 22 9.89 6.08 -11.29
C PRO A 22 10.60 7.13 -12.15
N GLY A 23 11.92 7.17 -12.04
CA GLY A 23 12.73 8.15 -12.77
C GLY A 23 12.94 9.48 -12.06
N SER A 24 12.23 9.74 -10.97
CA SER A 24 12.45 10.97 -10.18
C SER A 24 13.64 10.81 -9.25
N GLY A 25 14.05 11.91 -8.59
CA GLY A 25 15.16 11.87 -7.64
C GLY A 25 14.88 10.99 -6.43
N GLY A 26 15.90 10.72 -5.64
CA GLY A 26 15.79 9.87 -4.45
C GLY A 26 15.47 8.43 -4.81
N GLY A 27 14.45 7.87 -4.19
CA GLY A 27 14.06 6.48 -4.40
C GLY A 27 13.57 6.13 -5.80
N GLY A 28 13.23 7.14 -6.62
CA GLY A 28 12.83 6.92 -8.01
C GLY A 28 13.97 6.81 -9.00
N HIS A 29 15.20 7.08 -8.57
CA HIS A 29 16.37 6.98 -9.43
C HIS A 29 16.59 5.57 -9.96
N ALA A 30 17.05 5.46 -11.20
CA ALA A 30 17.54 4.19 -11.73
C ALA A 30 18.73 3.69 -10.90
N SER A 31 18.80 2.39 -10.72
CA SER A 31 19.97 1.77 -10.08
C SER A 31 21.17 1.81 -11.01
N THR A 32 22.35 1.46 -10.49
CA THR A 32 23.59 1.52 -11.26
C THR A 32 23.59 0.60 -12.48
N ASP A 33 22.75 -0.43 -12.51
CA ASP A 33 22.56 -1.31 -13.64
C ASP A 33 21.49 -0.84 -14.63
N GLY A 34 20.97 0.37 -14.41
CA GLY A 34 19.99 0.99 -15.30
C GLY A 34 18.53 0.59 -15.06
N LEU A 35 18.25 -0.21 -14.04
CA LEU A 35 16.88 -0.60 -13.71
C LEU A 35 16.15 0.52 -13.00
N LEU A 36 14.96 0.87 -13.48
CA LEU A 36 14.09 1.84 -12.83
C LEU A 36 13.24 1.14 -11.76
N PRO A 37 13.08 1.75 -10.58
CA PRO A 37 12.07 1.31 -9.65
C PRO A 37 10.69 1.36 -10.28
N GLN A 38 9.87 0.36 -10.01
CA GLN A 38 8.50 0.29 -10.51
C GLN A 38 7.56 -0.17 -9.39
N PRO A 39 6.29 0.28 -9.45
CA PRO A 39 5.30 -0.19 -8.48
C PRO A 39 4.96 -1.66 -8.73
N GLY A 40 4.35 -2.28 -7.72
CA GLY A 40 3.88 -3.66 -7.82
C GLY A 40 4.89 -4.67 -7.32
N GLY A 41 4.79 -5.90 -7.81
CA GLY A 41 5.61 -7.02 -7.37
C GLY A 41 4.97 -7.81 -6.24
N TRP A 42 5.77 -8.60 -5.52
CA TRP A 42 5.30 -9.47 -4.45
C TRP A 42 5.42 -8.86 -3.05
N ASN A 43 6.15 -7.76 -2.92
CA ASN A 43 6.24 -7.06 -1.65
C ASN A 43 4.94 -6.34 -1.36
N ARG A 44 4.60 -6.24 -0.07
CA ARG A 44 3.38 -5.56 0.33
C ARG A 44 3.58 -4.80 1.63
N ILE A 45 2.79 -3.76 1.81
CA ILE A 45 2.76 -2.98 3.03
C ILE A 45 1.74 -3.61 3.95
N HIS A 46 2.16 -3.94 5.18
CA HIS A 46 1.29 -4.55 6.18
C HIS A 46 0.79 -3.46 7.14
N LEU A 47 -0.51 -3.28 7.22
CA LEU A 47 -1.14 -2.28 8.07
C LEU A 47 -2.08 -2.96 9.07
N PRO A 48 -1.71 -3.00 10.36
CA PRO A 48 -2.63 -3.48 11.38
C PRO A 48 -3.81 -2.52 11.56
N VAL A 49 -5.00 -3.08 11.70
CA VAL A 49 -6.23 -2.31 11.95
C VAL A 49 -7.01 -2.95 13.08
N ASP A 50 -7.85 -2.17 13.75
CA ASP A 50 -8.63 -2.66 14.89
C ASP A 50 -9.93 -3.34 14.47
N ASP A 51 -10.54 -2.89 13.37
CA ASP A 51 -11.81 -3.44 12.88
C ASP A 51 -11.71 -3.62 11.36
N LEU A 52 -11.28 -4.81 10.95
CA LEU A 52 -11.01 -5.10 9.54
C LEU A 52 -12.27 -5.02 8.70
N GLU A 53 -13.40 -5.56 9.19
CA GLU A 53 -14.65 -5.53 8.41
C GLU A 53 -15.09 -4.10 8.11
N LYS A 54 -14.98 -3.20 9.09
CA LYS A 54 -15.35 -1.82 8.90
C LYS A 54 -14.42 -1.12 7.91
N VAL A 55 -13.12 -1.31 8.06
CA VAL A 55 -12.13 -0.68 7.17
C VAL A 55 -12.34 -1.16 5.74
N VAL A 56 -12.53 -2.46 5.53
CA VAL A 56 -12.77 -3.02 4.20
C VAL A 56 -14.05 -2.43 3.60
N ALA A 57 -15.13 -2.38 4.37
CA ALA A 57 -16.40 -1.83 3.88
C ALA A 57 -16.25 -0.35 3.50
N ASP A 58 -15.59 0.44 4.33
CA ASP A 58 -15.38 1.86 4.07
C ASP A 58 -14.53 2.07 2.81
N LEU A 59 -13.46 1.30 2.64
CA LEU A 59 -12.59 1.43 1.49
C LEU A 59 -13.28 0.98 0.20
N LYS A 60 -14.09 -0.06 0.25
CA LYS A 60 -14.88 -0.48 -0.91
C LYS A 60 -15.85 0.62 -1.35
N LYS A 61 -16.49 1.30 -0.40
CA LYS A 61 -17.35 2.44 -0.72
C LYS A 61 -16.60 3.57 -1.39
N LYS A 62 -15.32 3.74 -1.08
CA LYS A 62 -14.46 4.76 -1.69
C LYS A 62 -13.85 4.32 -3.01
N GLY A 63 -14.16 3.13 -3.48
CA GLY A 63 -13.69 2.64 -4.76
C GLY A 63 -12.35 1.92 -4.73
N ALA A 64 -11.87 1.52 -3.55
CA ALA A 64 -10.61 0.77 -3.45
C ALA A 64 -10.74 -0.59 -4.14
N SER A 65 -9.65 -1.03 -4.77
CA SER A 65 -9.60 -2.29 -5.51
C SER A 65 -9.03 -3.40 -4.63
N PHE A 66 -9.89 -4.32 -4.20
CA PHE A 66 -9.47 -5.45 -3.38
C PHE A 66 -9.15 -6.66 -4.24
N LYS A 67 -8.02 -7.30 -3.96
CA LYS A 67 -7.64 -8.56 -4.58
C LYS A 67 -8.29 -9.76 -3.89
N THR A 68 -8.54 -9.65 -2.59
CA THR A 68 -9.17 -10.73 -1.82
C THR A 68 -10.27 -10.16 -0.94
N ASP A 69 -11.23 -10.99 -0.59
CA ASP A 69 -12.11 -10.75 0.53
C ASP A 69 -11.32 -10.99 1.84
N ILE A 70 -11.99 -10.82 2.97
CA ILE A 70 -11.36 -11.09 4.26
C ILE A 70 -11.07 -12.59 4.35
N ILE A 71 -9.81 -12.92 4.60
CA ILE A 71 -9.34 -14.30 4.76
C ILE A 71 -9.03 -14.52 6.23
N GLU A 72 -9.69 -15.49 6.82
CA GLU A 72 -9.44 -15.86 8.21
C GLU A 72 -8.21 -16.76 8.28
N GLY A 73 -7.33 -16.46 9.23
CA GLY A 73 -6.13 -17.23 9.43
C GLY A 73 -5.82 -17.46 10.89
N VAL A 74 -4.82 -18.27 11.16
CA VAL A 74 -4.31 -18.48 12.52
C VAL A 74 -3.62 -17.19 12.96
N GLY A 75 -4.06 -16.63 14.07
CA GLY A 75 -3.47 -15.40 14.61
C GLY A 75 -4.05 -14.11 14.09
N GLY A 76 -4.84 -14.15 13.01
CA GLY A 76 -5.48 -12.95 12.53
C GLY A 76 -6.16 -13.10 11.18
N ASP A 77 -6.92 -12.08 10.84
CA ASP A 77 -7.65 -12.01 9.58
C ASP A 77 -7.00 -10.96 8.69
N GLN A 78 -7.06 -11.15 7.38
CA GLN A 78 -6.42 -10.23 6.45
C GLN A 78 -7.28 -9.98 5.22
N ALA A 79 -7.06 -8.82 4.59
CA ALA A 79 -7.59 -8.52 3.27
C ALA A 79 -6.50 -7.83 2.46
N LEU A 80 -6.39 -8.17 1.19
CA LEU A 80 -5.36 -7.66 0.31
C LEU A 80 -5.97 -6.75 -0.73
N LEU A 81 -5.43 -5.54 -0.85
CA LEU A 81 -5.87 -4.58 -1.86
C LEU A 81 -4.67 -4.03 -2.62
N GLN A 82 -4.98 -3.39 -3.74
CA GLN A 82 -3.98 -2.69 -4.54
C GLN A 82 -4.25 -1.20 -4.51
N ASP A 83 -3.17 -0.41 -4.47
CA ASP A 83 -3.31 1.01 -4.74
C ASP A 83 -3.45 1.25 -6.26
N PRO A 84 -3.74 2.49 -6.70
CA PRO A 84 -3.88 2.76 -8.14
C PRO A 84 -2.64 2.44 -8.98
N SER A 85 -1.47 2.38 -8.36
CA SER A 85 -0.22 2.05 -9.05
C SER A 85 0.08 0.55 -9.06
N GLY A 86 -0.74 -0.28 -8.40
CA GLY A 86 -0.55 -1.72 -8.36
C GLY A 86 0.26 -2.23 -7.18
N ASN A 87 0.60 -1.36 -6.22
CA ASN A 87 1.27 -1.81 -5.01
C ASN A 87 0.30 -2.57 -4.11
N LEU A 88 0.80 -3.61 -3.45
CA LEU A 88 -0.03 -4.44 -2.58
C LEU A 88 -0.04 -3.90 -1.16
N ILE A 89 -1.22 -3.86 -0.57
CA ILE A 89 -1.44 -3.44 0.81
C ILE A 89 -2.23 -4.54 1.51
N GLU A 90 -1.69 -5.03 2.63
CA GLU A 90 -2.36 -6.03 3.44
C GLU A 90 -2.92 -5.35 4.70
N LEU A 91 -4.23 -5.39 4.84
CA LEU A 91 -4.90 -4.97 6.07
C LEU A 91 -5.02 -6.19 6.97
N PHE A 92 -4.66 -6.04 8.23
CA PHE A 92 -4.56 -7.17 9.16
C PHE A 92 -5.19 -6.81 10.50
N GLU A 93 -6.05 -7.70 11.00
CA GLU A 93 -6.61 -7.60 12.34
C GLU A 93 -6.17 -8.82 13.13
N SER A 94 -5.47 -8.60 14.24
CA SER A 94 -5.03 -9.69 15.12
C SER A 94 -6.24 -10.27 15.84
N THR A 95 -6.29 -11.60 15.93
CA THR A 95 -7.27 -12.32 16.73
C THR A 95 -6.67 -12.83 18.04
N MET A 96 -5.45 -12.46 18.33
CA MET A 96 -4.73 -12.85 19.54
C MET A 96 -4.70 -11.76 20.58
#